data_d3706466db2719a955dc055cace70ebb
#
_entry.id   d3706466db2719a955dc055cace70ebb
#
_cell.length_a   1.000
_cell.length_b   1.000
_cell.length_c   1.000
_cell.angle_alpha   90.00
_cell.angle_beta   90.00
_cell.angle_gamma   90.00
#
_symmetry.space_group_name_H-M   'P 1'
#
loop_
_entity.id
_entity.type
_entity.pdbx_description
1 polymer ?
#
loop_
_entity_poly.entity_id
_entity_poly.type
_entity_poly.pdbx_seq_one_letter_code
_entity_poly.pdbx_strand_id
1 'polypeptide(L)'
;PVLLPDTAFQIYWLDEQGHYRYDSNGNPKLVTMTDTVNGHLTKDVNTFHTNGEGILTLPEKLPLGKYRIVEVTGPNGFYNEWLDSAGYENGVLADDADGSYYVDFEITTDRIYAATGDKNENCMDTLVIGENYSNHETLGKLTIRKTGEVLAGWKTEVGALDPWMTGEAEDGNFVYETRPLAGAEYTITAAEDIYTQ
;
A
#
# COMPACT_ATOMS: atom_id res chain seq x y z
N PRO A 1 13.72 -0.74 10.35
CA PRO A 1 12.75 -1.38 9.46
C PRO A 1 11.78 -2.21 10.29
N VAL A 2 10.49 -2.09 10.00
CA VAL A 2 9.45 -2.94 10.58
C VAL A 2 9.24 -4.09 9.61
N LEU A 3 9.18 -5.31 10.14
CA LEU A 3 8.86 -6.49 9.35
C LEU A 3 7.36 -6.47 9.04
N LEU A 4 6.99 -6.69 7.78
CA LEU A 4 5.61 -6.55 7.32
C LEU A 4 4.96 -7.92 7.13
N PRO A 5 3.98 -8.29 7.97
CA PRO A 5 3.19 -9.48 7.78
C PRO A 5 2.17 -9.31 6.65
N ASP A 6 1.67 -10.43 6.17
CA ASP A 6 0.58 -10.51 5.19
C ASP A 6 0.82 -9.82 3.84
N THR A 7 2.10 -9.60 3.51
CA THR A 7 2.51 -9.16 2.17
C THR A 7 2.37 -10.31 1.21
N ALA A 8 1.68 -10.10 0.09
CA ALA A 8 1.37 -11.14 -0.89
C ALA A 8 2.35 -11.13 -2.06
N PHE A 9 2.81 -12.32 -2.41
CA PHE A 9 3.74 -12.55 -3.53
C PHE A 9 3.21 -13.59 -4.49
N GLN A 10 3.58 -13.43 -5.76
CA GLN A 10 3.42 -14.44 -6.80
C GLN A 10 4.79 -14.83 -7.36
N ILE A 11 4.93 -16.08 -7.78
CA ILE A 11 6.15 -16.61 -8.36
C ILE A 11 5.84 -17.10 -9.76
N TYR A 12 6.62 -16.66 -10.72
CA TYR A 12 6.48 -17.00 -12.13
C TYR A 12 7.63 -17.88 -12.59
N TRP A 13 7.33 -18.80 -13.51
CA TRP A 13 8.33 -19.57 -14.23
C TRP A 13 8.99 -18.74 -15.31
N LEU A 14 10.32 -18.77 -15.38
CA LEU A 14 11.09 -18.18 -16.46
C LEU A 14 11.67 -19.25 -17.38
N ASP A 15 11.96 -18.83 -18.61
CA ASP A 15 12.75 -19.59 -19.56
C ASP A 15 14.27 -19.40 -19.31
N GLU A 16 15.10 -20.01 -20.16
CA GLU A 16 16.55 -19.92 -20.03
C GLU A 16 17.09 -18.49 -20.28
N GLN A 17 16.35 -17.66 -20.97
CA GLN A 17 16.67 -16.27 -21.28
C GLN A 17 16.19 -15.27 -20.21
N GLY A 18 15.39 -15.72 -19.23
CA GLY A 18 14.85 -14.89 -18.16
C GLY A 18 13.49 -14.23 -18.50
N HIS A 19 12.83 -14.66 -19.59
CA HIS A 19 11.49 -14.22 -19.92
C HIS A 19 10.44 -15.16 -19.31
N TYR A 20 9.22 -14.67 -19.16
CA TYR A 20 8.11 -15.48 -18.68
C TYR A 20 7.87 -16.71 -19.57
N ARG A 21 7.70 -17.84 -18.93
CA ARG A 21 7.06 -18.97 -19.59
C ARG A 21 5.57 -18.78 -19.58
N TYR A 22 4.90 -19.21 -20.64
CA TYR A 22 3.45 -19.03 -20.78
C TYR A 22 2.72 -20.38 -20.66
N ASP A 23 1.50 -20.30 -20.14
CA ASP A 23 0.59 -21.43 -20.11
C ASP A 23 -0.09 -21.67 -21.47
N SER A 24 -0.98 -22.65 -21.57
CA SER A 24 -1.72 -22.97 -22.80
C SER A 24 -2.71 -21.86 -23.24
N ASN A 25 -3.02 -20.93 -22.36
CA ASN A 25 -3.94 -19.81 -22.63
C ASN A 25 -3.19 -18.52 -22.99
N GLY A 26 -1.86 -18.56 -22.99
CA GLY A 26 -1.01 -17.39 -23.27
C GLY A 26 -0.81 -16.47 -22.07
N ASN A 27 -1.08 -16.91 -20.84
CA ASN A 27 -0.79 -16.16 -19.63
C ASN A 27 0.58 -16.54 -19.08
N PRO A 28 1.33 -15.62 -18.44
CA PRO A 28 2.53 -15.96 -17.70
C PRO A 28 2.27 -17.07 -16.70
N LYS A 29 3.12 -18.10 -16.75
CA LYS A 29 2.91 -19.31 -15.98
C LYS A 29 3.30 -19.11 -14.52
N LEU A 30 2.30 -19.11 -13.65
CA LEU A 30 2.47 -19.06 -12.19
C LEU A 30 2.96 -20.40 -11.63
N VAL A 31 3.72 -20.32 -10.55
CA VAL A 31 3.92 -21.46 -9.63
C VAL A 31 2.64 -21.68 -8.85
N THR A 32 2.17 -22.91 -8.81
CA THR A 32 1.02 -23.30 -7.98
C THR A 32 1.43 -24.42 -7.03
N MET A 33 0.91 -24.37 -5.81
CA MET A 33 1.19 -25.33 -4.75
C MET A 33 -0.09 -25.72 -4.02
N THR A 34 0.00 -26.82 -3.26
CA THR A 34 -1.06 -27.19 -2.32
C THR A 34 -0.73 -26.58 -0.96
N ASP A 35 -1.64 -25.79 -0.41
CA ASP A 35 -1.46 -25.11 0.86
C ASP A 35 -2.70 -25.25 1.76
N THR A 36 -2.56 -24.92 3.04
CA THR A 36 -3.66 -24.87 3.99
C THR A 36 -4.16 -23.44 4.10
N VAL A 37 -5.25 -23.14 3.42
CA VAL A 37 -5.89 -21.81 3.44
C VAL A 37 -7.13 -21.87 4.34
N ASN A 38 -7.21 -21.00 5.35
CA ASN A 38 -8.32 -20.98 6.32
C ASN A 38 -8.64 -22.35 6.95
N GLY A 39 -7.61 -23.15 7.22
CA GLY A 39 -7.75 -24.48 7.79
C GLY A 39 -8.17 -25.59 6.81
N HIS A 40 -8.26 -25.29 5.52
CA HIS A 40 -8.63 -26.24 4.47
C HIS A 40 -7.46 -26.46 3.50
N LEU A 41 -7.21 -27.71 3.17
CA LEU A 41 -6.23 -28.07 2.14
C LEU A 41 -6.73 -27.60 0.78
N THR A 42 -6.05 -26.61 0.20
CA THR A 42 -6.39 -25.96 -1.05
C THR A 42 -5.33 -26.25 -2.10
N LYS A 43 -5.73 -26.70 -3.28
CA LYS A 43 -4.86 -26.91 -4.43
C LYS A 43 -4.74 -25.66 -5.28
N ASP A 44 -3.69 -25.61 -6.07
CA ASP A 44 -3.45 -24.56 -7.07
C ASP A 44 -3.36 -23.14 -6.46
N VAL A 45 -2.91 -23.05 -5.20
CA VAL A 45 -2.59 -21.76 -4.56
C VAL A 45 -1.40 -21.16 -5.29
N ASN A 46 -1.52 -19.93 -5.74
CA ASN A 46 -0.51 -19.21 -6.51
C ASN A 46 -0.11 -17.85 -5.90
N THR A 47 -0.68 -17.51 -4.76
CA THR A 47 -0.36 -16.31 -4.01
C THR A 47 0.05 -16.70 -2.60
N PHE A 48 1.22 -16.26 -2.18
CA PHE A 48 1.85 -16.66 -0.93
C PHE A 48 2.08 -15.42 -0.06
N HIS A 49 1.85 -15.55 1.24
CA HIS A 49 1.87 -14.43 2.18
C HIS A 49 3.01 -14.53 3.18
N THR A 50 3.58 -13.39 3.57
CA THR A 50 4.52 -13.34 4.68
C THR A 50 3.80 -13.60 6.01
N ASN A 51 4.51 -14.23 6.93
CA ASN A 51 4.04 -14.45 8.30
C ASN A 51 4.21 -13.20 9.19
N GLY A 52 3.89 -13.30 10.47
CA GLY A 52 4.03 -12.21 11.44
C GLY A 52 5.46 -11.66 11.63
N GLU A 53 6.46 -12.36 11.12
CA GLU A 53 7.87 -11.95 11.13
C GLU A 53 8.33 -11.41 9.77
N GLY A 54 7.40 -11.18 8.83
CA GLY A 54 7.71 -10.72 7.47
C GLY A 54 8.43 -11.77 6.61
N ILE A 55 8.34 -13.04 6.98
CA ILE A 55 9.02 -14.15 6.29
C ILE A 55 8.01 -14.91 5.44
N LEU A 56 8.30 -15.06 4.15
CA LEU A 56 7.58 -15.95 3.27
C LEU A 56 8.20 -17.35 3.30
N THR A 57 7.40 -18.35 3.63
CA THR A 57 7.78 -19.75 3.54
C THR A 57 6.83 -20.48 2.60
N LEU A 58 7.35 -21.04 1.53
CA LEU A 58 6.53 -21.79 0.58
C LEU A 58 6.09 -23.13 1.17
N PRO A 59 4.84 -23.56 0.94
CA PRO A 59 4.31 -24.82 1.46
C PRO A 59 4.96 -26.05 0.83
N GLU A 60 5.45 -25.92 -0.40
CA GLU A 60 6.14 -26.99 -1.14
C GLU A 60 7.49 -26.49 -1.66
N LYS A 61 8.38 -27.43 -1.99
CA LYS A 61 9.67 -27.10 -2.61
C LYS A 61 9.49 -26.77 -4.08
N LEU A 62 10.17 -25.73 -4.54
CA LEU A 62 10.26 -25.42 -5.96
C LEU A 62 11.15 -26.44 -6.69
N PRO A 63 10.73 -26.91 -7.86
CA PRO A 63 11.59 -27.67 -8.76
C PRO A 63 12.82 -26.86 -9.22
N LEU A 64 13.79 -27.56 -9.84
CA LEU A 64 14.91 -26.89 -10.49
C LEU A 64 14.40 -25.99 -11.63
N GLY A 65 14.95 -24.77 -11.74
CA GLY A 65 14.55 -23.83 -12.77
C GLY A 65 14.78 -22.38 -12.40
N LYS A 66 14.37 -21.49 -13.30
CA LYS A 66 14.43 -20.05 -13.15
C LYS A 66 13.06 -19.48 -12.82
N TYR A 67 13.05 -18.51 -11.96
CA TYR A 67 11.83 -17.96 -11.39
C TYR A 67 11.93 -16.44 -11.22
N ARG A 68 10.79 -15.79 -11.24
CA ARG A 68 10.62 -14.38 -10.84
C ARG A 68 9.64 -14.30 -9.70
N ILE A 69 10.01 -13.68 -8.59
CA ILE A 69 9.10 -13.36 -7.50
C ILE A 69 8.70 -11.89 -7.59
N VAL A 70 7.41 -11.64 -7.47
CA VAL A 70 6.80 -10.31 -7.58
C VAL A 70 5.88 -10.11 -6.38
N GLU A 71 5.99 -8.98 -5.72
CA GLU A 71 5.01 -8.56 -4.71
C GLU A 71 3.74 -8.09 -5.42
N VAL A 72 2.59 -8.64 -5.08
CA VAL A 72 1.32 -8.31 -5.73
C VAL A 72 0.36 -7.54 -4.84
N THR A 73 0.57 -7.57 -3.53
CA THR A 73 -0.18 -6.77 -2.57
C THR A 73 0.68 -6.50 -1.36
N GLY A 74 0.82 -5.24 -0.98
CA GLY A 74 1.42 -4.85 0.29
C GLY A 74 0.48 -5.14 1.46
N PRO A 75 1.00 -5.12 2.69
CA PRO A 75 0.17 -5.26 3.87
C PRO A 75 -0.76 -4.06 4.03
N ASN A 76 -1.87 -4.27 4.75
CA ASN A 76 -2.83 -3.21 5.02
C ASN A 76 -2.17 -1.99 5.68
N GLY A 77 -2.47 -0.78 5.18
CA GLY A 77 -1.89 0.47 5.67
C GLY A 77 -0.56 0.87 5.03
N PHE A 78 -0.05 0.07 4.08
CA PHE A 78 1.15 0.36 3.30
C PHE A 78 0.83 0.45 1.82
N TYR A 79 1.58 1.30 1.14
CA TYR A 79 1.40 1.56 -0.29
C TYR A 79 2.61 1.06 -1.07
N ASN A 80 2.34 0.30 -2.12
CA ASN A 80 3.32 -0.14 -3.10
C ASN A 80 3.33 0.83 -4.28
N GLU A 81 4.25 1.78 -4.30
CA GLU A 81 4.35 2.77 -5.38
C GLU A 81 4.51 2.15 -6.77
N TRP A 82 5.11 0.99 -6.84
CA TRP A 82 5.41 0.34 -8.11
C TRP A 82 4.21 -0.37 -8.76
N LEU A 83 3.19 -0.75 -8.00
CA LEU A 83 1.95 -1.31 -8.58
C LEU A 83 1.24 -0.33 -9.52
N ASP A 84 1.40 0.97 -9.27
CA ASP A 84 0.78 2.02 -10.10
C ASP A 84 1.70 2.55 -11.21
N SER A 85 2.99 2.29 -11.17
CA SER A 85 3.96 3.05 -11.97
C SER A 85 4.69 2.28 -13.06
N ALA A 86 4.84 0.97 -12.97
CA ALA A 86 5.88 0.32 -13.74
C ALA A 86 5.43 -0.93 -14.49
N GLY A 87 4.85 -0.76 -15.64
CA GLY A 87 4.65 -1.90 -16.56
C GLY A 87 3.75 -3.01 -16.01
N TYR A 88 2.95 -2.69 -15.00
CA TYR A 88 1.99 -3.63 -14.44
C TYR A 88 0.69 -3.55 -15.23
N GLU A 89 0.52 -4.43 -16.17
CA GLU A 89 -0.68 -4.48 -17.02
C GLU A 89 -1.50 -5.74 -16.71
N ASN A 90 -2.79 -5.55 -16.49
CA ASN A 90 -3.74 -6.64 -16.26
C ASN A 90 -3.35 -7.60 -15.12
N GLY A 91 -2.70 -7.10 -14.07
CA GLY A 91 -2.29 -7.91 -12.94
C GLY A 91 -0.98 -8.69 -13.15
N VAL A 92 -0.22 -8.37 -14.19
CA VAL A 92 1.07 -9.00 -14.49
C VAL A 92 2.13 -7.93 -14.74
N LEU A 93 3.28 -8.10 -14.13
CA LEU A 93 4.46 -7.26 -14.38
C LEU A 93 5.04 -7.60 -15.75
N ALA A 94 5.32 -6.59 -16.59
CA ALA A 94 5.91 -6.79 -17.89
C ALA A 94 7.32 -7.39 -17.81
N ASP A 95 7.73 -8.15 -18.83
CA ASP A 95 9.07 -8.76 -18.91
C ASP A 95 10.20 -7.75 -18.88
N ASP A 96 9.96 -6.56 -19.42
CA ASP A 96 10.91 -5.44 -19.51
C ASP A 96 10.73 -4.40 -18.41
N ALA A 97 9.96 -4.73 -17.36
CA ALA A 97 9.80 -3.86 -16.21
C ALA A 97 11.15 -3.56 -15.52
N ASP A 98 11.22 -2.45 -14.80
CA ASP A 98 12.39 -2.10 -14.01
C ASP A 98 12.72 -3.21 -13.01
N GLY A 99 13.93 -3.71 -13.02
CA GLY A 99 14.40 -4.79 -12.15
C GLY A 99 14.36 -4.49 -10.65
N SER A 100 13.98 -3.26 -10.25
CA SER A 100 13.72 -2.90 -8.86
C SER A 100 12.40 -3.47 -8.32
N TYR A 101 11.50 -3.94 -9.19
CA TYR A 101 10.15 -4.39 -8.83
C TYR A 101 10.00 -5.90 -8.72
N TYR A 102 11.04 -6.65 -8.99
CA TYR A 102 11.03 -8.11 -8.90
C TYR A 102 12.40 -8.65 -8.53
N VAL A 103 12.45 -9.90 -8.14
CA VAL A 103 13.70 -10.65 -7.98
C VAL A 103 13.65 -11.90 -8.82
N ASP A 104 14.61 -12.01 -9.74
CA ASP A 104 14.87 -13.24 -10.49
C ASP A 104 15.83 -14.13 -9.73
N PHE A 105 15.53 -15.40 -9.64
CA PHE A 105 16.37 -16.39 -8.98
C PHE A 105 16.33 -17.72 -9.70
N GLU A 106 17.34 -18.53 -9.45
CA GLU A 106 17.49 -19.87 -10.02
C GLU A 106 17.70 -20.89 -8.92
N ILE A 107 16.99 -22.00 -9.03
CA ILE A 107 17.18 -23.18 -8.18
C ILE A 107 17.91 -24.23 -8.98
N THR A 108 19.09 -24.60 -8.50
CA THR A 108 19.92 -25.67 -9.05
C THR A 108 20.01 -26.82 -8.08
N THR A 109 20.77 -27.87 -8.42
CA THR A 109 20.92 -29.08 -7.58
C THR A 109 21.59 -28.81 -6.23
N ASP A 110 22.35 -27.73 -6.13
CA ASP A 110 23.23 -27.45 -5.00
C ASP A 110 22.95 -26.10 -4.31
N ARG A 111 22.22 -25.18 -4.94
CA ARG A 111 21.95 -23.85 -4.35
C ARG A 111 20.84 -23.08 -5.02
N ILE A 112 20.46 -21.95 -4.39
CA ILE A 112 19.59 -20.92 -4.93
C ILE A 112 20.45 -19.72 -5.33
N TYR A 113 20.24 -19.20 -6.55
CA TYR A 113 20.91 -18.00 -7.05
C TYR A 113 19.87 -16.89 -7.26
N ALA A 114 20.14 -15.70 -6.74
CA ALA A 114 19.43 -14.50 -7.12
C ALA A 114 20.17 -13.77 -8.24
N ALA A 115 19.48 -13.47 -9.33
CA ALA A 115 20.04 -12.70 -10.44
C ALA A 115 20.05 -11.19 -10.15
N THR A 116 19.06 -10.71 -9.39
CA THR A 116 18.91 -9.33 -8.92
C THR A 116 18.78 -9.30 -7.41
N GLY A 117 19.26 -8.25 -6.75
CA GLY A 117 19.22 -8.13 -5.30
C GLY A 117 20.37 -8.80 -4.56
N ASP A 118 20.13 -9.17 -3.32
CA ASP A 118 21.14 -9.78 -2.47
C ASP A 118 21.57 -11.14 -2.99
N LYS A 119 22.86 -11.27 -3.25
CA LYS A 119 23.46 -12.53 -3.66
C LYS A 119 23.62 -13.43 -2.43
N ASN A 120 22.62 -14.25 -2.18
CA ASN A 120 22.71 -15.25 -1.12
C ASN A 120 23.40 -16.53 -1.64
N GLU A 121 24.67 -16.43 -2.00
CA GLU A 121 25.43 -17.49 -2.64
C GLU A 121 25.64 -18.75 -1.78
N ASN A 122 25.31 -18.68 -0.50
CA ASN A 122 25.62 -19.74 0.45
C ASN A 122 24.37 -20.42 1.09
N CYS A 123 23.16 -20.05 0.71
CA CYS A 123 21.95 -20.68 1.19
C CYS A 123 21.44 -21.73 0.23
N MET A 124 21.23 -22.94 0.73
CA MET A 124 20.70 -24.04 -0.05
C MET A 124 19.17 -24.07 -0.10
N ASP A 125 18.49 -23.35 0.80
CA ASP A 125 17.05 -23.43 1.01
C ASP A 125 16.38 -22.09 1.34
N THR A 126 17.13 -21.01 1.39
CA THR A 126 16.62 -19.68 1.75
C THR A 126 17.09 -18.64 0.76
N LEU A 127 16.16 -17.89 0.18
CA LEU A 127 16.40 -16.69 -0.59
C LEU A 127 16.10 -15.47 0.30
N VAL A 128 17.09 -14.59 0.50
CA VAL A 128 16.88 -13.33 1.21
C VAL A 128 16.69 -12.24 0.17
N ILE A 129 15.52 -11.61 0.19
CA ILE A 129 15.13 -10.54 -0.72
C ILE A 129 15.11 -9.21 0.06
N GLY A 130 16.20 -8.87 0.72
CA GLY A 130 16.31 -7.80 1.71
C GLY A 130 15.66 -6.46 1.35
N GLU A 131 16.39 -5.56 0.70
CA GLU A 131 15.99 -4.15 0.55
C GLU A 131 15.11 -3.87 -0.68
N ASN A 132 14.81 -4.85 -1.52
CA ASN A 132 14.13 -4.63 -2.81
C ASN A 132 12.60 -4.45 -2.66
N TYR A 133 12.03 -4.82 -1.51
CA TYR A 133 10.62 -4.67 -1.23
C TYR A 133 10.43 -3.82 0.03
N SER A 134 10.33 -2.52 -0.15
CA SER A 134 9.96 -1.59 0.91
C SER A 134 8.63 -0.93 0.59
N ASN A 135 7.75 -0.93 1.56
CA ASN A 135 6.44 -0.28 1.48
C ASN A 135 6.44 0.99 2.33
N HIS A 136 5.71 1.99 1.88
CA HIS A 136 5.52 3.24 2.60
C HIS A 136 4.19 3.26 3.32
N GLU A 137 4.19 3.71 4.60
CA GLU A 137 2.95 3.91 5.33
C GLU A 137 2.06 4.94 4.65
N THR A 138 0.78 4.62 4.48
CA THR A 138 -0.24 5.56 4.03
C THR A 138 -0.78 6.34 5.21
N LEU A 139 -0.15 7.48 5.53
CA LEU A 139 -0.63 8.37 6.58
C LEU A 139 -1.34 9.56 5.96
N GLY A 140 -2.61 9.73 6.30
CA GLY A 140 -3.41 10.90 5.94
C GLY A 140 -3.51 11.91 7.06
N LYS A 141 -3.37 13.21 6.75
CA LYS A 141 -3.66 14.29 7.68
C LYS A 141 -4.88 15.08 7.22
N LEU A 142 -5.92 15.08 8.05
CA LEU A 142 -7.08 15.93 7.83
C LEU A 142 -6.98 17.20 8.66
N THR A 143 -7.12 18.36 8.02
CA THR A 143 -7.25 19.65 8.70
C THR A 143 -8.59 20.26 8.35
N ILE A 144 -9.45 20.47 9.36
CA ILE A 144 -10.75 21.11 9.19
C ILE A 144 -10.66 22.51 9.78
N ARG A 145 -11.04 23.52 8.98
CA ARG A 145 -11.18 24.90 9.45
C ARG A 145 -12.66 25.26 9.44
N LYS A 146 -13.22 25.51 10.61
CA LYS A 146 -14.59 25.99 10.76
C LYS A 146 -14.58 27.50 10.86
N THR A 147 -15.35 28.16 10.02
CA THR A 147 -15.63 29.58 10.10
C THR A 147 -17.14 29.81 10.19
N GLY A 148 -17.53 30.95 10.69
CA GLY A 148 -18.93 31.36 10.72
C GLY A 148 -19.04 32.85 10.94
N GLU A 149 -20.22 33.37 10.74
CA GLU A 149 -20.54 34.76 11.00
C GLU A 149 -20.73 34.98 12.49
N VAL A 150 -19.97 35.93 13.03
CA VAL A 150 -20.03 36.33 14.43
C VAL A 150 -20.40 37.79 14.47
N LEU A 151 -21.28 38.16 15.38
CA LEU A 151 -21.64 39.58 15.59
C LEU A 151 -20.37 40.36 15.97
N ALA A 152 -19.94 41.24 15.09
CA ALA A 152 -18.77 42.09 15.28
C ALA A 152 -19.10 43.41 15.95
N GLY A 153 -20.34 43.86 15.83
CA GLY A 153 -20.79 45.11 16.42
C GLY A 153 -22.07 45.62 15.78
N TRP A 154 -22.29 46.87 16.00
CA TRP A 154 -23.46 47.62 15.62
C TRP A 154 -23.02 48.89 14.86
N LYS A 155 -23.67 49.20 13.76
CA LYS A 155 -23.45 50.46 13.02
C LYS A 155 -24.65 51.37 13.18
N THR A 156 -24.40 52.58 13.67
CA THR A 156 -25.38 53.70 13.57
C THR A 156 -25.31 54.34 12.19
N GLU A 157 -26.33 55.10 11.79
CA GLU A 157 -26.36 55.84 10.51
C GLU A 157 -25.14 56.78 10.29
N VAL A 158 -24.41 57.11 11.34
CA VAL A 158 -23.21 57.98 11.28
C VAL A 158 -21.92 57.19 10.99
N GLY A 159 -22.00 55.88 10.85
CA GLY A 159 -20.88 55.05 10.38
C GLY A 159 -19.86 54.60 11.43
N ALA A 160 -20.07 54.89 12.71
CA ALA A 160 -19.22 54.36 13.79
C ALA A 160 -19.63 52.94 14.16
N LEU A 161 -18.66 52.07 14.32
CA LEU A 161 -18.86 50.70 14.82
C LEU A 161 -18.82 50.76 16.36
N ASP A 162 -19.96 50.50 17.01
CA ASP A 162 -19.99 50.31 18.46
C ASP A 162 -19.95 48.83 18.80
N PRO A 163 -18.81 48.28 19.25
CA PRO A 163 -18.67 46.86 19.55
C PRO A 163 -19.41 46.44 20.82
N TRP A 164 -19.94 47.37 21.64
CA TRP A 164 -20.49 47.07 22.95
C TRP A 164 -21.96 47.46 23.14
N MET A 165 -22.62 47.99 22.12
CA MET A 165 -24.02 48.43 22.18
C MET A 165 -24.31 49.32 23.40
N THR A 166 -23.52 50.34 23.59
CA THR A 166 -23.63 51.26 24.76
C THR A 166 -24.69 52.34 24.62
N GLY A 167 -25.49 52.31 23.54
CA GLY A 167 -26.58 53.27 23.31
C GLY A 167 -27.93 52.60 23.01
N GLU A 168 -29.03 53.33 23.14
CA GLU A 168 -30.35 52.90 22.69
C GLU A 168 -30.34 52.74 21.17
N ALA A 169 -30.76 51.54 20.70
CA ALA A 169 -30.71 51.13 19.31
C ALA A 169 -31.88 51.73 18.51
N GLU A 170 -31.85 53.02 18.27
CA GLU A 170 -32.71 53.61 17.26
C GLU A 170 -31.92 53.64 15.94
N ASP A 171 -32.32 52.88 14.92
CA ASP A 171 -31.82 52.89 13.56
C ASP A 171 -30.37 52.38 13.29
N GLY A 172 -29.97 51.30 13.87
CA GLY A 172 -28.67 50.67 13.55
C GLY A 172 -28.77 49.27 12.96
N ASN A 173 -27.73 48.87 12.26
CA ASN A 173 -27.61 47.54 11.68
C ASN A 173 -26.56 46.71 12.39
N PHE A 174 -26.89 45.43 12.66
CA PHE A 174 -25.90 44.48 13.14
C PHE A 174 -24.87 44.21 12.04
N VAL A 175 -23.60 44.20 12.42
CA VAL A 175 -22.49 43.89 11.55
C VAL A 175 -21.92 42.53 11.95
N TYR A 176 -21.84 41.63 11.00
CA TYR A 176 -21.27 40.31 11.18
C TYR A 176 -19.94 40.22 10.45
N GLU A 177 -19.03 39.50 11.05
CA GLU A 177 -17.74 39.18 10.44
C GLU A 177 -17.55 37.66 10.41
N THR A 178 -16.97 37.19 9.32
CA THR A 178 -16.56 35.77 9.26
C THR A 178 -15.29 35.56 10.08
N ARG A 179 -15.38 34.76 11.11
CA ARG A 179 -14.27 34.43 12.00
C ARG A 179 -14.12 32.92 12.19
N PRO A 180 -12.91 32.42 12.55
CA PRO A 180 -12.73 31.06 13.00
C PRO A 180 -13.62 30.77 14.22
N LEU A 181 -14.32 29.65 14.18
CA LEU A 181 -15.17 29.18 15.29
C LEU A 181 -14.47 28.08 16.06
N ALA A 182 -14.28 28.26 17.37
CA ALA A 182 -13.81 27.26 18.28
C ALA A 182 -14.98 26.39 18.81
N GLY A 183 -14.66 25.17 19.27
CA GLY A 183 -15.63 24.28 19.92
C GLY A 183 -16.56 23.53 18.96
N ALA A 184 -16.29 23.55 17.66
CA ALA A 184 -17.02 22.68 16.72
C ALA A 184 -16.56 21.23 16.89
N GLU A 185 -17.51 20.33 17.08
CA GLU A 185 -17.27 18.89 17.16
C GLU A 185 -17.54 18.21 15.82
N TYR A 186 -16.70 17.27 15.45
CA TYR A 186 -16.84 16.49 14.23
C TYR A 186 -16.71 14.99 14.54
N THR A 187 -17.53 14.19 13.89
CA THR A 187 -17.37 12.75 13.87
C THR A 187 -16.80 12.35 12.52
N ILE A 188 -15.73 11.58 12.53
CA ILE A 188 -15.17 10.97 11.34
C ILE A 188 -15.57 9.51 11.34
N THR A 189 -16.23 9.08 10.28
CA THR A 189 -16.64 7.69 10.10
C THR A 189 -15.94 7.15 8.86
N ALA A 190 -15.33 6.00 8.98
CA ALA A 190 -14.78 5.30 7.82
C ALA A 190 -15.91 4.90 6.87
N ALA A 191 -15.71 5.11 5.58
CA ALA A 191 -16.65 4.66 4.56
C ALA A 191 -16.49 3.16 4.26
N GLU A 192 -15.30 2.64 4.53
CA GLU A 192 -14.92 1.23 4.38
C GLU A 192 -14.11 0.79 5.60
N ASP A 193 -13.84 -0.49 5.73
CA ASP A 193 -13.03 -1.02 6.82
C ASP A 193 -11.64 -0.40 6.83
N ILE A 194 -11.24 0.13 7.98
CA ILE A 194 -9.88 0.63 8.21
C ILE A 194 -9.14 -0.46 8.97
N TYR A 195 -8.10 -0.99 8.37
CA TYR A 195 -7.21 -1.93 9.03
C TYR A 195 -6.12 -1.14 9.76
N THR A 196 -6.07 -1.29 11.06
CA THR A 196 -4.97 -0.81 11.90
C THR A 196 -4.07 -1.99 12.23
N GLN A 197 -2.78 -1.75 12.24
CA GLN A 197 -1.80 -2.72 12.77
C GLN A 197 -1.97 -2.93 14.27
#